data_2d7b1eefc069edc497e3270288c85cd5
#
_entry.id   2d7b1eefc069edc497e3270288c85cd5
#
_cell.length_a   1.000
_cell.length_b   1.000
_cell.length_c   1.000
_cell.angle_alpha   90.00
_cell.angle_beta   90.00
_cell.angle_gamma   90.00
#
_symmetry.space_group_name_H-M   'P 1'
#
loop_
_entity.id
_entity.type
_entity.pdbx_description
1 polymer ?
#
loop_
_entity_poly.entity_id
_entity_poly.type
_entity_poly.pdbx_seq_one_letter_code
_entity_poly.pdbx_strand_id
1 'polypeptide(L)'
;GTKFGYDDENRPTSLTYSIGATTIGQSTTTIDKLNRTTFSAVKLGSKTFTSEYHFAAGGYGTGSVTNLVSSITQPGCNCGYGYDDNGNIASATLNGKWTGYTYDALGQLVQVNDHSDTRSGENGTTWKYTYDLGGNILKKERFVYNDTTNPLETVTYTYGDANWRDKLTAVNGNAIAYDAIGNPLNDGTWTYTWQNGRQLQKMQKSGVTAEFVYNADGLRVQKTVNGVATKYTLHGKNIVHMTSGTDELHFFYDAQNRPAMVVYNGTAYAYVKSLQGDIVAILDENGNTVVSYGYDAWGVPLWCTGELAETLGKVQPFRYRGYVFDEETGLYYLRSRYYGSEWCRFINSDSILTLNLFCYCNNQPINNADSNGMLTTSAFAFKCIDDSSSVYLSPSQRAPEAVLTEGLHGKNTGNIPVAYLLAYLDQMVASGRWAYRANTMLWEKVDCVAMIRTAFQQYSQKLAAQTPTTVGGLRNHAVEAGYECLPLAGNEGKLVPGMAVYWYDPNHKNKDGEVRPWYHVGIYVGTYYDRLTDQWYTDAVIEAASAGEHQGVIAKSLSDIEAHLPSNTSLYYSYLADVDY
;
A
#
# COMPACT_ATOMS: atom_id res chain seq x y z
N GLY A 1 10.82 22.46 -17.46
CA GLY A 1 9.43 22.81 -17.22
C GLY A 1 8.46 21.77 -17.76
N THR A 2 7.24 21.71 -17.21
CA THR A 2 6.16 20.85 -17.68
C THR A 2 4.91 21.69 -17.88
N LYS A 3 4.30 21.59 -19.08
CA LYS A 3 3.02 22.23 -19.41
C LYS A 3 1.94 21.16 -19.55
N PHE A 4 0.82 21.33 -18.86
CA PHE A 4 -0.31 20.40 -18.86
C PHE A 4 -1.36 20.80 -19.92
N GLY A 5 -1.97 19.79 -20.58
CA GLY A 5 -3.19 19.90 -21.36
C GLY A 5 -4.24 18.96 -20.78
N TYR A 6 -5.51 19.35 -20.86
CA TYR A 6 -6.64 18.68 -20.23
C TYR A 6 -7.70 18.32 -21.27
N ASP A 7 -8.52 17.30 -20.98
CA ASP A 7 -9.74 16.98 -21.72
C ASP A 7 -10.95 17.80 -21.22
N ASP A 8 -12.12 17.55 -21.81
CA ASP A 8 -13.36 18.26 -21.48
C ASP A 8 -13.89 17.96 -20.06
N GLU A 9 -13.43 16.86 -19.44
CA GLU A 9 -13.72 16.50 -18.06
C GLU A 9 -12.63 17.00 -17.08
N ASN A 10 -11.76 17.91 -17.54
CA ASN A 10 -10.66 18.50 -16.77
C ASN A 10 -9.63 17.48 -16.24
N ARG A 11 -9.48 16.34 -16.93
CA ARG A 11 -8.44 15.36 -16.61
C ARG A 11 -7.16 15.70 -17.39
N PRO A 12 -5.97 15.65 -16.78
CA PRO A 12 -4.73 15.91 -17.51
C PRO A 12 -4.47 14.77 -18.50
N THR A 13 -4.40 15.10 -19.80
CA THR A 13 -4.23 14.14 -20.89
C THR A 13 -2.95 14.35 -21.68
N SER A 14 -2.31 15.51 -21.54
CA SER A 14 -1.02 15.74 -22.19
C SER A 14 -0.08 16.58 -21.33
N LEU A 15 1.21 16.26 -21.39
CA LEU A 15 2.28 16.98 -20.73
C LEU A 15 3.41 17.24 -21.72
N THR A 16 3.76 18.51 -21.92
CA THR A 16 4.90 18.92 -22.76
C THR A 16 6.08 19.24 -21.85
N TYR A 17 7.21 18.66 -22.13
CA TYR A 17 8.45 18.74 -21.34
C TYR A 17 9.46 19.66 -21.96
N SER A 18 10.09 20.53 -21.17
CA SER A 18 11.09 21.48 -21.65
C SER A 18 12.27 21.61 -20.68
N ILE A 19 13.48 21.78 -21.25
CA ILE A 19 14.66 22.23 -20.52
C ILE A 19 14.99 23.63 -21.07
N GLY A 20 14.97 24.63 -20.19
CA GLY A 20 15.01 26.03 -20.64
C GLY A 20 13.83 26.35 -21.57
N ALA A 21 14.12 26.90 -22.75
CA ALA A 21 13.15 27.19 -23.80
C ALA A 21 12.92 26.03 -24.78
N THR A 22 13.72 24.97 -24.70
CA THR A 22 13.70 23.88 -25.68
C THR A 22 12.73 22.79 -25.25
N THR A 23 11.73 22.48 -26.09
CA THR A 23 10.85 21.31 -25.90
C THR A 23 11.65 20.04 -26.24
N ILE A 24 11.67 19.09 -25.30
CA ILE A 24 12.43 17.84 -25.41
C ILE A 24 11.55 16.63 -25.63
N GLY A 25 10.25 16.73 -25.30
CA GLY A 25 9.32 15.63 -25.47
C GLY A 25 7.91 15.98 -25.01
N GLN A 26 7.03 14.99 -25.14
CA GLN A 26 5.64 15.08 -24.71
C GLN A 26 5.16 13.70 -24.27
N SER A 27 4.33 13.64 -23.23
CA SER A 27 3.50 12.47 -22.96
C SER A 27 2.03 12.79 -23.20
N THR A 28 1.27 11.79 -23.67
CA THR A 28 -0.18 11.88 -23.86
C THR A 28 -0.82 10.63 -23.27
N THR A 29 -2.07 10.79 -22.80
CA THR A 29 -2.88 9.70 -22.25
C THR A 29 -4.29 9.84 -22.80
N THR A 30 -4.87 8.75 -23.31
CA THR A 30 -6.27 8.68 -23.72
C THR A 30 -7.04 7.90 -22.68
N ILE A 31 -8.11 8.49 -22.19
CA ILE A 31 -8.98 7.95 -21.14
C ILE A 31 -10.38 7.75 -21.74
N ASP A 32 -10.95 6.54 -21.58
CA ASP A 32 -12.30 6.24 -22.07
C ASP A 32 -13.40 6.76 -21.11
N LYS A 33 -14.67 6.54 -21.50
CA LYS A 33 -15.84 6.95 -20.70
C LYS A 33 -16.00 6.18 -19.38
N LEU A 34 -15.30 5.06 -19.21
CA LEU A 34 -15.23 4.30 -17.96
C LEU A 34 -14.03 4.70 -17.10
N ASN A 35 -13.38 5.81 -17.47
CA ASN A 35 -12.21 6.36 -16.80
C ASN A 35 -10.99 5.43 -16.82
N ARG A 36 -10.85 4.59 -17.87
CA ARG A 36 -9.71 3.68 -18.05
C ARG A 36 -8.74 4.28 -19.06
N THR A 37 -7.44 4.16 -18.81
CA THR A 37 -6.43 4.51 -19.82
C THR A 37 -6.45 3.47 -20.95
N THR A 38 -6.74 3.88 -22.16
CA THR A 38 -6.70 3.04 -23.36
C THR A 38 -5.40 3.18 -24.13
N PHE A 39 -4.80 4.37 -24.10
CA PHE A 39 -3.50 4.64 -24.69
C PHE A 39 -2.68 5.55 -23.80
N SER A 40 -1.38 5.32 -23.77
CA SER A 40 -0.41 6.31 -23.35
C SER A 40 0.72 6.39 -24.36
N ALA A 41 1.30 7.56 -24.55
CA ALA A 41 2.38 7.74 -25.50
C ALA A 41 3.44 8.69 -24.96
N VAL A 42 4.70 8.44 -25.35
CA VAL A 42 5.83 9.35 -25.15
C VAL A 42 6.40 9.72 -26.51
N LYS A 43 6.51 11.02 -26.79
CA LYS A 43 7.11 11.56 -28.00
C LYS A 43 8.51 12.07 -27.69
N LEU A 44 9.50 11.55 -28.42
CA LEU A 44 10.89 12.04 -28.43
C LEU A 44 11.23 12.48 -29.84
N GLY A 45 11.67 13.74 -30.01
CA GLY A 45 11.96 14.28 -31.33
C GLY A 45 10.77 14.15 -32.29
N SER A 46 10.93 13.41 -33.39
CA SER A 46 9.90 13.16 -34.39
C SER A 46 9.10 11.87 -34.14
N LYS A 47 9.54 10.98 -33.25
CA LYS A 47 8.92 9.67 -33.00
C LYS A 47 7.99 9.68 -31.78
N THR A 48 6.96 8.87 -31.85
CA THR A 48 5.99 8.65 -30.77
C THR A 48 5.95 7.16 -30.44
N PHE A 49 6.16 6.82 -29.17
CA PHE A 49 6.11 5.47 -28.62
C PHE A 49 4.80 5.29 -27.88
N THR A 50 3.91 4.45 -28.39
CA THR A 50 2.56 4.25 -27.86
C THR A 50 2.47 2.93 -27.09
N SER A 51 1.85 2.99 -25.91
CA SER A 51 1.40 1.83 -25.14
C SER A 51 -0.12 1.74 -25.28
N GLU A 52 -0.63 0.65 -25.85
CA GLU A 52 -2.05 0.38 -26.04
C GLU A 52 -2.51 -0.66 -25.02
N TYR A 53 -3.57 -0.32 -24.28
CA TYR A 53 -4.11 -1.16 -23.20
C TYR A 53 -5.37 -1.88 -23.68
N HIS A 54 -5.35 -3.22 -23.61
CA HIS A 54 -6.48 -4.08 -23.91
C HIS A 54 -7.07 -4.63 -22.64
N PHE A 55 -8.40 -4.76 -22.57
CA PHE A 55 -9.11 -5.18 -21.37
C PHE A 55 -9.71 -6.56 -21.53
N ALA A 56 -9.75 -7.33 -20.44
CA ALA A 56 -10.33 -8.64 -20.41
C ALA A 56 -11.84 -8.59 -20.69
N ALA A 57 -12.35 -9.57 -21.44
CA ALA A 57 -13.77 -9.69 -21.73
C ALA A 57 -14.59 -9.88 -20.43
N GLY A 58 -15.75 -9.25 -20.39
CA GLY A 58 -16.71 -9.45 -19.31
C GLY A 58 -17.56 -10.71 -19.54
N GLY A 59 -18.10 -11.29 -18.46
CA GLY A 59 -18.96 -12.48 -18.52
C GLY A 59 -20.40 -12.22 -19.02
N TYR A 60 -20.78 -10.98 -19.28
CA TYR A 60 -22.16 -10.59 -19.62
C TYR A 60 -22.29 -10.14 -21.08
N GLY A 61 -22.46 -11.11 -21.99
CA GLY A 61 -22.79 -10.86 -23.38
C GLY A 61 -21.61 -10.41 -24.27
N THR A 62 -21.85 -10.43 -25.59
CA THR A 62 -20.85 -10.07 -26.61
C THR A 62 -20.49 -8.58 -26.51
N GLY A 63 -19.21 -8.26 -26.33
CA GLY A 63 -18.71 -6.89 -26.25
C GLY A 63 -18.64 -6.29 -24.86
N SER A 64 -19.05 -7.02 -23.80
CA SER A 64 -18.77 -6.58 -22.42
C SER A 64 -17.29 -6.71 -22.10
N VAL A 65 -16.72 -5.70 -21.42
CA VAL A 65 -15.32 -5.68 -20.98
C VAL A 65 -15.23 -5.32 -19.51
N THR A 66 -14.21 -5.86 -18.86
CA THR A 66 -13.89 -5.56 -17.46
C THR A 66 -12.97 -4.33 -17.35
N ASN A 67 -12.62 -3.96 -16.12
CA ASN A 67 -11.53 -2.99 -15.85
C ASN A 67 -10.15 -3.67 -15.77
N LEU A 68 -10.07 -4.98 -15.97
CA LEU A 68 -8.83 -5.75 -15.89
C LEU A 68 -8.09 -5.66 -17.23
N VAL A 69 -6.86 -5.20 -17.20
CA VAL A 69 -6.00 -5.12 -18.40
C VAL A 69 -5.53 -6.53 -18.76
N SER A 70 -5.92 -7.03 -19.93
CA SER A 70 -5.47 -8.34 -20.44
C SER A 70 -4.11 -8.29 -21.14
N SER A 71 -3.78 -7.13 -21.76
CA SER A 71 -2.47 -6.93 -22.36
C SER A 71 -2.12 -5.45 -22.55
N ILE A 72 -0.82 -5.19 -22.69
CA ILE A 72 -0.27 -3.90 -23.12
C ILE A 72 0.62 -4.17 -24.33
N THR A 73 0.28 -3.58 -25.48
CA THR A 73 1.10 -3.61 -26.68
C THR A 73 1.93 -2.32 -26.73
N GLN A 74 3.25 -2.45 -26.69
CA GLN A 74 4.15 -1.30 -26.65
C GLN A 74 5.56 -1.65 -27.17
N PRO A 75 6.34 -0.67 -27.68
CA PRO A 75 7.74 -0.88 -28.00
C PRO A 75 8.54 -1.34 -26.77
N GLY A 76 9.50 -2.21 -26.98
CA GLY A 76 10.43 -2.67 -25.95
C GLY A 76 9.90 -3.74 -25.00
N CYS A 77 8.59 -3.81 -24.75
CA CYS A 77 8.01 -4.84 -23.90
C CYS A 77 6.52 -5.04 -24.13
N ASN A 78 6.12 -6.15 -24.76
CA ASN A 78 4.72 -6.57 -24.78
C ASN A 78 4.39 -7.32 -23.48
N CYS A 79 3.28 -6.93 -22.85
CA CYS A 79 2.82 -7.51 -21.60
C CYS A 79 1.46 -8.19 -21.79
N GLY A 80 1.27 -9.37 -21.18
CA GLY A 80 -0.02 -10.06 -21.09
C GLY A 80 -0.34 -10.42 -19.66
N TYR A 81 -1.62 -10.46 -19.28
CA TYR A 81 -2.07 -10.73 -17.91
C TYR A 81 -3.28 -11.65 -17.91
N GLY A 82 -3.25 -12.67 -17.07
CA GLY A 82 -4.38 -13.53 -16.73
C GLY A 82 -4.75 -13.35 -15.26
N TYR A 83 -6.03 -13.51 -14.96
CA TYR A 83 -6.57 -13.26 -13.63
C TYR A 83 -7.26 -14.48 -13.06
N ASP A 84 -7.25 -14.65 -11.74
CA ASP A 84 -8.07 -15.61 -11.03
C ASP A 84 -9.51 -15.08 -10.83
N ASP A 85 -10.39 -15.90 -10.24
CA ASP A 85 -11.78 -15.55 -9.99
C ASP A 85 -11.94 -14.42 -8.96
N ASN A 86 -10.90 -14.14 -8.18
CA ASN A 86 -10.86 -13.02 -7.22
C ASN A 86 -10.34 -11.72 -7.86
N GLY A 87 -9.93 -11.75 -9.14
CA GLY A 87 -9.36 -10.62 -9.87
C GLY A 87 -7.89 -10.38 -9.57
N ASN A 88 -7.18 -11.30 -8.90
CA ASN A 88 -5.74 -11.22 -8.76
C ASN A 88 -5.06 -11.64 -10.06
N ILE A 89 -3.91 -11.05 -10.38
CA ILE A 89 -3.09 -11.54 -11.49
C ILE A 89 -2.59 -12.94 -11.15
N ALA A 90 -3.12 -13.95 -11.84
CA ALA A 90 -2.70 -15.34 -11.75
C ALA A 90 -1.55 -15.66 -12.70
N SER A 91 -1.38 -14.85 -13.76
CA SER A 91 -0.23 -14.97 -14.66
C SER A 91 0.12 -13.66 -15.33
N ALA A 92 1.40 -13.50 -15.65
CA ALA A 92 1.91 -12.42 -16.48
C ALA A 92 2.82 -12.97 -17.58
N THR A 93 2.87 -12.28 -18.72
CA THR A 93 3.82 -12.56 -19.79
C THR A 93 4.54 -11.26 -20.14
N LEU A 94 5.86 -11.25 -20.08
CA LEU A 94 6.70 -10.14 -20.49
C LEU A 94 7.60 -10.60 -21.64
N ASN A 95 7.43 -10.05 -22.84
CA ASN A 95 8.16 -10.44 -24.06
C ASN A 95 8.19 -11.96 -24.29
N GLY A 96 7.04 -12.63 -24.09
CA GLY A 96 6.89 -14.08 -24.27
C GLY A 96 7.38 -14.93 -23.11
N LYS A 97 7.99 -14.36 -22.07
CA LYS A 97 8.36 -15.06 -20.83
C LYS A 97 7.18 -15.08 -19.88
N TRP A 98 6.69 -16.26 -19.56
CA TRP A 98 5.52 -16.47 -18.71
C TRP A 98 5.92 -16.60 -17.24
N THR A 99 5.12 -16.01 -16.36
CA THR A 99 5.21 -16.15 -14.90
C THR A 99 3.83 -16.44 -14.34
N GLY A 100 3.69 -17.48 -13.53
CA GLY A 100 2.45 -17.85 -12.84
C GLY A 100 2.52 -17.57 -11.36
N TYR A 101 1.40 -17.15 -10.78
CA TYR A 101 1.27 -16.77 -9.37
C TYR A 101 0.15 -17.55 -8.71
N THR A 102 0.39 -17.99 -7.48
CA THR A 102 -0.61 -18.68 -6.66
C THR A 102 -0.73 -17.97 -5.33
N TYR A 103 -1.94 -17.81 -4.87
CA TYR A 103 -2.28 -17.11 -3.62
C TYR A 103 -2.96 -18.06 -2.65
N ASP A 104 -2.82 -17.79 -1.35
CA ASP A 104 -3.60 -18.47 -0.32
C ASP A 104 -4.98 -17.80 -0.15
N ALA A 105 -5.79 -18.32 0.80
CA ALA A 105 -7.11 -17.77 1.10
C ALA A 105 -7.07 -16.33 1.65
N LEU A 106 -5.92 -15.88 2.16
CA LEU A 106 -5.69 -14.49 2.60
C LEU A 106 -5.21 -13.58 1.46
N GLY A 107 -5.09 -14.13 0.24
CA GLY A 107 -4.56 -13.44 -0.92
C GLY A 107 -3.04 -13.25 -0.88
N GLN A 108 -2.33 -13.86 0.06
CA GLN A 108 -0.88 -13.78 0.14
C GLN A 108 -0.24 -14.61 -0.97
N LEU A 109 0.83 -14.11 -1.59
CA LEU A 109 1.56 -14.82 -2.64
C LEU A 109 2.30 -16.02 -2.06
N VAL A 110 1.86 -17.25 -2.36
CA VAL A 110 2.47 -18.49 -1.83
C VAL A 110 3.37 -19.22 -2.81
N GLN A 111 3.17 -19.01 -4.13
CA GLN A 111 4.03 -19.63 -5.15
C GLN A 111 4.18 -18.75 -6.37
N VAL A 112 5.37 -18.79 -6.96
CA VAL A 112 5.71 -18.16 -8.24
C VAL A 112 6.41 -19.18 -9.10
N ASN A 113 5.93 -19.39 -10.34
CA ASN A 113 6.62 -20.16 -11.38
C ASN A 113 7.06 -19.17 -12.46
N ASP A 114 8.34 -18.90 -12.56
CA ASP A 114 8.87 -17.83 -13.40
C ASP A 114 9.88 -18.36 -14.43
N HIS A 115 9.50 -18.33 -15.71
CA HIS A 115 10.40 -18.68 -16.82
C HIS A 115 11.48 -17.63 -17.09
N SER A 116 11.34 -16.43 -16.55
CA SER A 116 12.35 -15.38 -16.74
C SER A 116 13.46 -15.43 -15.70
N ASP A 117 13.20 -16.02 -14.54
CA ASP A 117 14.15 -16.19 -13.45
C ASP A 117 15.02 -17.45 -13.68
N THR A 118 16.21 -17.27 -14.16
CA THR A 118 17.14 -18.38 -14.49
C THR A 118 18.05 -18.79 -13.34
N ARG A 119 17.81 -18.33 -12.11
CA ARG A 119 18.62 -18.69 -10.92
C ARG A 119 18.59 -20.19 -10.60
N SER A 120 17.58 -20.93 -11.07
CA SER A 120 17.48 -22.39 -10.92
C SER A 120 17.72 -23.19 -12.21
N GLY A 121 18.10 -22.52 -13.31
CA GLY A 121 18.36 -23.11 -14.61
C GLY A 121 17.61 -22.40 -15.75
N GLU A 122 17.92 -22.80 -16.99
CA GLU A 122 17.40 -22.14 -18.21
C GLU A 122 15.88 -22.21 -18.36
N ASN A 123 15.23 -23.22 -17.76
CA ASN A 123 13.78 -23.39 -17.82
C ASN A 123 13.01 -22.48 -16.87
N GLY A 124 13.73 -21.79 -15.98
CA GLY A 124 13.13 -20.89 -14.99
C GLY A 124 13.26 -21.37 -13.55
N THR A 125 12.57 -20.71 -12.65
CA THR A 125 12.64 -20.91 -11.20
C THR A 125 11.22 -21.02 -10.62
N THR A 126 11.05 -21.88 -9.62
CA THR A 126 9.87 -21.90 -8.75
C THR A 126 10.27 -21.38 -7.38
N TRP A 127 9.47 -20.44 -6.86
CA TRP A 127 9.58 -19.93 -5.50
C TRP A 127 8.35 -20.29 -4.69
N LYS A 128 8.53 -20.65 -3.41
CA LYS A 128 7.44 -20.85 -2.44
C LYS A 128 7.67 -20.00 -1.20
N TYR A 129 6.56 -19.52 -0.65
CA TYR A 129 6.54 -18.68 0.55
C TYR A 129 5.61 -19.30 1.58
N THR A 130 6.03 -19.31 2.83
CA THR A 130 5.22 -19.80 3.96
C THR A 130 5.09 -18.68 4.97
N TYR A 131 3.88 -18.48 5.45
CA TYR A 131 3.54 -17.40 6.39
C TYR A 131 3.02 -17.94 7.71
N ASP A 132 3.13 -17.14 8.77
CA ASP A 132 2.36 -17.34 9.99
C ASP A 132 1.00 -16.64 9.91
N LEU A 133 0.18 -16.77 10.95
CA LEU A 133 -1.16 -16.17 11.01
C LEU A 133 -1.14 -14.62 11.05
N GLY A 134 0.01 -14.01 11.39
CA GLY A 134 0.21 -12.55 11.37
C GLY A 134 0.73 -12.02 10.04
N GLY A 135 0.84 -12.88 9.00
CA GLY A 135 1.39 -12.51 7.71
C GLY A 135 2.91 -12.34 7.70
N ASN A 136 3.62 -12.87 8.69
CA ASN A 136 5.07 -12.89 8.65
C ASN A 136 5.56 -14.03 7.77
N ILE A 137 6.50 -13.76 6.86
CA ILE A 137 7.14 -14.81 6.05
C ILE A 137 8.01 -15.67 6.96
N LEU A 138 7.73 -16.97 7.06
CA LEU A 138 8.52 -17.92 7.83
C LEU A 138 9.63 -18.55 6.99
N LYS A 139 9.33 -18.78 5.69
CA LYS A 139 10.26 -19.38 4.73
C LYS A 139 10.07 -18.80 3.33
N LYS A 140 11.18 -18.68 2.63
CA LYS A 140 11.27 -18.45 1.18
C LYS A 140 12.13 -19.58 0.60
N GLU A 141 11.57 -20.39 -0.29
CA GLU A 141 12.22 -21.60 -0.81
C GLU A 141 12.29 -21.53 -2.33
N ARG A 142 13.47 -21.82 -2.88
CA ARG A 142 13.76 -21.81 -4.32
C ARG A 142 13.92 -23.24 -4.83
N PHE A 143 13.27 -23.54 -5.95
CA PHE A 143 13.26 -24.86 -6.58
C PHE A 143 13.63 -24.75 -8.07
N VAL A 144 13.95 -25.88 -8.67
CA VAL A 144 13.92 -26.03 -10.13
C VAL A 144 12.49 -25.74 -10.61
N TYR A 145 12.36 -25.19 -11.79
CA TYR A 145 11.05 -24.86 -12.36
C TYR A 145 10.05 -26.03 -12.27
N ASN A 146 8.86 -25.78 -11.73
CA ASN A 146 7.79 -26.74 -11.45
C ASN A 146 8.13 -27.88 -10.46
N ASP A 147 9.33 -27.92 -9.87
CA ASP A 147 9.58 -28.75 -8.69
C ASP A 147 9.08 -28.01 -7.44
N THR A 148 8.52 -28.71 -6.48
CA THR A 148 8.06 -28.17 -5.21
C THR A 148 8.44 -29.07 -4.02
N THR A 149 9.29 -30.06 -4.25
CA THR A 149 9.65 -31.09 -3.28
C THR A 149 11.08 -30.97 -2.76
N ASN A 150 12.02 -30.59 -3.64
CA ASN A 150 13.46 -30.52 -3.31
C ASN A 150 13.96 -29.08 -3.46
N PRO A 151 13.93 -28.28 -2.39
CA PRO A 151 14.42 -26.91 -2.46
C PRO A 151 15.93 -26.87 -2.74
N LEU A 152 16.34 -26.03 -3.68
CA LEU A 152 17.74 -25.71 -3.94
C LEU A 152 18.30 -24.74 -2.91
N GLU A 153 17.42 -23.95 -2.31
CA GLU A 153 17.72 -22.94 -1.30
C GLU A 153 16.52 -22.75 -0.38
N THR A 154 16.78 -22.59 0.90
CA THR A 154 15.76 -22.24 1.89
C THR A 154 16.27 -21.06 2.71
N VAL A 155 15.55 -19.96 2.69
CA VAL A 155 15.74 -18.82 3.58
C VAL A 155 14.73 -18.92 4.71
N THR A 156 15.21 -18.91 5.95
CA THR A 156 14.37 -18.98 7.16
C THR A 156 14.34 -17.65 7.88
N TYR A 157 13.16 -17.28 8.35
CA TYR A 157 12.88 -16.02 9.05
C TYR A 157 12.45 -16.33 10.48
N THR A 158 13.04 -15.65 11.46
CA THR A 158 12.74 -15.86 12.89
C THR A 158 12.16 -14.59 13.50
N TYR A 159 11.08 -14.74 14.26
CA TYR A 159 10.37 -13.68 14.97
C TYR A 159 10.37 -14.00 16.47
N GLY A 160 11.51 -13.73 17.13
CA GLY A 160 11.76 -14.15 18.52
C GLY A 160 11.37 -13.12 19.59
N ASP A 161 10.84 -11.94 19.21
CA ASP A 161 10.42 -10.93 20.17
C ASP A 161 9.01 -11.23 20.69
N ALA A 162 8.89 -11.47 22.00
CA ALA A 162 7.62 -11.83 22.62
C ALA A 162 6.59 -10.68 22.62
N ASN A 163 7.06 -9.42 22.63
CA ASN A 163 6.22 -8.23 22.70
C ASN A 163 5.96 -7.61 21.33
N TRP A 164 6.77 -7.96 20.32
CA TRP A 164 6.66 -7.42 18.97
C TRP A 164 6.83 -8.54 17.96
N ARG A 165 5.75 -9.27 17.72
CA ARG A 165 5.77 -10.55 16.98
C ARG A 165 6.01 -10.44 15.48
N ASP A 166 5.81 -9.27 14.87
CA ASP A 166 6.12 -9.00 13.46
C ASP A 166 7.53 -8.45 13.23
N LYS A 167 8.31 -8.25 14.30
CA LYS A 167 9.70 -7.84 14.23
C LYS A 167 10.61 -9.03 13.89
N LEU A 168 11.21 -8.99 12.69
CA LEU A 168 12.14 -10.02 12.21
C LEU A 168 13.43 -9.99 13.03
N THR A 169 13.69 -11.02 13.82
CA THR A 169 14.85 -11.07 14.73
C THR A 169 16.05 -11.82 14.17
N ALA A 170 15.86 -12.66 13.15
CA ALA A 170 16.96 -13.29 12.43
C ALA A 170 16.57 -13.76 11.03
N VAL A 171 17.54 -13.80 10.10
CA VAL A 171 17.44 -14.43 8.78
C VAL A 171 18.56 -15.48 8.70
N ASN A 172 18.20 -16.74 8.37
CA ASN A 172 19.11 -17.88 8.32
C ASN A 172 19.99 -18.00 9.59
N GLY A 173 19.43 -17.68 10.77
CA GLY A 173 20.13 -17.68 12.04
C GLY A 173 20.99 -16.45 12.31
N ASN A 174 21.21 -15.55 11.33
CA ASN A 174 21.92 -14.29 11.53
C ASN A 174 20.99 -13.30 12.25
N ALA A 175 21.36 -12.91 13.46
CA ALA A 175 20.55 -12.04 14.29
C ALA A 175 20.47 -10.62 13.75
N ILE A 176 19.31 -9.99 13.89
CA ILE A 176 19.07 -8.59 13.56
C ILE A 176 18.80 -7.82 14.84
N ALA A 177 19.62 -6.80 15.12
CA ALA A 177 19.43 -5.90 16.24
C ALA A 177 18.61 -4.67 15.79
N TYR A 178 17.71 -4.21 16.66
CA TYR A 178 16.85 -3.06 16.41
C TYR A 178 16.92 -2.03 17.54
N ASP A 179 16.60 -0.79 17.22
CA ASP A 179 16.28 0.23 18.23
C ASP A 179 14.85 0.04 18.78
N ALA A 180 14.47 0.89 19.73
CA ALA A 180 13.18 0.80 20.42
C ALA A 180 11.96 1.05 19.52
N ILE A 181 12.13 1.70 18.34
CA ILE A 181 11.05 2.01 17.40
C ILE A 181 11.08 1.15 16.15
N GLY A 182 11.88 0.07 16.13
CA GLY A 182 11.91 -0.93 15.07
C GLY A 182 12.74 -0.56 13.85
N ASN A 183 13.76 0.26 14.00
CA ASN A 183 14.78 0.44 12.96
C ASN A 183 15.92 -0.57 13.19
N PRO A 184 16.40 -1.29 12.15
CA PRO A 184 17.54 -2.18 12.31
C PRO A 184 18.81 -1.38 12.63
N LEU A 185 19.63 -1.93 13.53
CA LEU A 185 20.95 -1.39 13.89
C LEU A 185 22.08 -2.22 13.28
N ASN A 186 21.86 -3.53 13.18
CA ASN A 186 22.80 -4.47 12.59
C ASN A 186 22.06 -5.74 12.18
N ASP A 187 22.39 -6.30 11.00
CA ASP A 187 21.80 -7.56 10.49
C ASP A 187 22.85 -8.67 10.25
N GLY A 188 24.05 -8.47 10.77
CA GLY A 188 25.19 -9.38 10.56
C GLY A 188 26.01 -9.04 9.30
N THR A 189 25.45 -8.27 8.36
CA THR A 189 26.15 -7.79 7.15
C THR A 189 26.31 -6.29 7.16
N TRP A 190 25.26 -5.57 7.49
CA TRP A 190 25.19 -4.12 7.52
C TRP A 190 25.04 -3.59 8.93
N THR A 191 25.69 -2.45 9.20
CA THR A 191 25.44 -1.60 10.36
C THR A 191 24.66 -0.37 9.89
N TYR A 192 23.63 0.03 10.61
CA TYR A 192 22.72 1.12 10.28
C TYR A 192 22.79 2.21 11.35
N THR A 193 22.70 3.46 10.90
CA THR A 193 22.53 4.63 11.78
C THR A 193 21.29 5.39 11.34
N TRP A 194 20.44 5.73 12.28
CA TRP A 194 19.18 6.42 12.05
C TRP A 194 19.20 7.79 12.71
N GLN A 195 18.44 8.75 12.13
CA GLN A 195 18.23 10.08 12.65
C GLN A 195 16.75 10.46 12.56
N ASN A 196 16.31 11.45 13.33
CA ASN A 196 14.94 11.97 13.30
C ASN A 196 13.87 10.87 13.35
N GLY A 197 14.11 9.83 14.14
CA GLY A 197 13.26 8.65 14.26
C GLY A 197 13.52 7.61 13.17
N ARG A 198 12.96 7.76 11.96
CA ARG A 198 12.97 6.72 10.90
C ARG A 198 13.76 7.08 9.65
N GLN A 199 14.55 8.15 9.67
CA GLN A 199 15.41 8.51 8.55
C GLN A 199 16.73 7.76 8.63
N LEU A 200 17.02 6.91 7.66
CA LEU A 200 18.28 6.20 7.55
C LEU A 200 19.40 7.20 7.23
N GLN A 201 20.29 7.43 8.16
CA GLN A 201 21.40 8.35 7.99
C GLN A 201 22.60 7.69 7.30
N LYS A 202 22.86 6.42 7.66
CA LYS A 202 24.05 5.70 7.18
C LYS A 202 23.83 4.19 7.18
N MET A 203 24.36 3.54 6.14
CA MET A 203 24.57 2.09 6.07
C MET A 203 26.06 1.83 5.80
N GLN A 204 26.60 0.83 6.49
CA GLN A 204 28.01 0.48 6.35
C GLN A 204 28.23 -1.04 6.42
N LYS A 205 29.03 -1.56 5.49
CA LYS A 205 29.63 -2.90 5.52
C LYS A 205 31.08 -2.81 5.01
N SER A 206 31.80 -3.94 5.04
CA SER A 206 33.18 -3.96 4.51
C SER A 206 33.22 -3.46 3.07
N GLY A 207 34.04 -2.42 2.81
CA GLY A 207 34.24 -1.83 1.50
C GLY A 207 33.13 -0.89 1.00
N VAL A 208 32.00 -0.76 1.72
CA VAL A 208 30.89 0.12 1.31
C VAL A 208 30.40 0.96 2.47
N THR A 209 30.33 2.26 2.27
CA THR A 209 29.67 3.22 3.16
C THR A 209 28.70 4.07 2.33
N ALA A 210 27.42 4.02 2.67
CA ALA A 210 26.36 4.84 2.07
C ALA A 210 25.79 5.79 3.13
N GLU A 211 25.76 7.09 2.83
CA GLU A 211 25.23 8.14 3.71
C GLU A 211 24.12 8.89 3.00
N PHE A 212 23.07 9.29 3.76
CA PHE A 212 21.87 9.87 3.21
C PHE A 212 21.55 11.19 3.91
N VAL A 213 21.12 12.19 3.12
CA VAL A 213 20.73 13.52 3.60
C VAL A 213 19.29 13.81 3.18
N TYR A 214 18.50 14.36 4.08
CA TYR A 214 17.09 14.68 3.90
C TYR A 214 16.82 16.17 4.04
N ASN A 215 15.80 16.67 3.35
CA ASN A 215 15.30 18.03 3.54
C ASN A 215 14.37 18.11 4.79
N ALA A 216 13.81 19.30 5.02
CA ALA A 216 12.92 19.55 6.16
C ALA A 216 11.61 18.71 6.09
N ASP A 217 11.16 18.33 4.89
CA ASP A 217 9.97 17.48 4.67
C ASP A 217 10.28 15.98 4.83
N GLY A 218 11.51 15.61 5.22
CA GLY A 218 11.94 14.23 5.38
C GLY A 218 12.22 13.50 4.05
N LEU A 219 12.27 14.21 2.93
CA LEU A 219 12.58 13.61 1.63
C LEU A 219 14.10 13.63 1.37
N ARG A 220 14.62 12.51 0.88
CA ARG A 220 16.05 12.36 0.58
C ARG A 220 16.48 13.28 -0.57
N VAL A 221 17.50 14.09 -0.31
CA VAL A 221 18.06 15.04 -1.28
C VAL A 221 19.51 14.75 -1.67
N GLN A 222 20.17 13.83 -0.96
CA GLN A 222 21.51 13.36 -1.31
C GLN A 222 21.74 11.94 -0.82
N LYS A 223 22.52 11.21 -1.59
CA LYS A 223 23.16 9.94 -1.24
C LYS A 223 24.65 10.10 -1.50
N THR A 224 25.50 9.63 -0.59
CA THR A 224 26.96 9.60 -0.78
C THR A 224 27.46 8.17 -0.58
N VAL A 225 28.07 7.58 -1.59
CA VAL A 225 28.61 6.22 -1.53
C VAL A 225 30.12 6.27 -1.70
N ASN A 226 30.86 5.84 -0.69
CA ASN A 226 32.33 5.85 -0.66
C ASN A 226 32.93 7.21 -1.09
N GLY A 227 32.28 8.30 -0.68
CA GLY A 227 32.71 9.68 -0.99
C GLY A 227 32.14 10.25 -2.30
N VAL A 228 31.49 9.46 -3.16
CA VAL A 228 30.82 9.95 -4.37
C VAL A 228 29.41 10.38 -4.05
N ALA A 229 29.10 11.66 -4.23
CA ALA A 229 27.80 12.22 -3.94
C ALA A 229 26.85 12.17 -5.15
N THR A 230 25.65 11.62 -4.93
CA THR A 230 24.48 11.74 -5.82
C THR A 230 23.50 12.74 -5.20
N LYS A 231 23.19 13.84 -5.89
CA LYS A 231 22.29 14.89 -5.40
C LYS A 231 20.98 14.86 -6.18
N TYR A 232 19.87 15.08 -5.47
CA TYR A 232 18.52 15.09 -6.02
C TYR A 232 17.88 16.45 -5.86
N THR A 233 17.36 17.02 -6.95
CA THR A 233 16.48 18.19 -6.93
C THR A 233 15.05 17.70 -7.02
N LEU A 234 14.22 18.15 -6.09
CA LEU A 234 12.83 17.73 -5.97
C LEU A 234 11.87 18.82 -6.45
N HIS A 235 10.76 18.41 -7.08
CA HIS A 235 9.56 19.22 -7.24
C HIS A 235 8.40 18.48 -6.55
N GLY A 236 7.92 19.03 -5.44
CA GLY A 236 7.09 18.29 -4.49
C GLY A 236 7.83 17.04 -4.02
N LYS A 237 7.24 15.86 -4.26
CA LYS A 237 7.81 14.56 -3.87
C LYS A 237 8.61 13.88 -4.99
N ASN A 238 8.68 14.48 -6.19
CA ASN A 238 9.30 13.88 -7.37
C ASN A 238 10.73 14.36 -7.57
N ILE A 239 11.63 13.44 -7.90
CA ILE A 239 12.99 13.76 -8.33
C ILE A 239 12.89 14.30 -9.77
N VAL A 240 13.18 15.58 -9.99
CA VAL A 240 13.15 16.19 -11.32
C VAL A 240 14.53 16.35 -11.93
N HIS A 241 15.57 16.32 -11.09
CA HIS A 241 16.97 16.40 -11.54
C HIS A 241 17.86 15.63 -10.58
N MET A 242 18.91 15.02 -11.12
CA MET A 242 19.91 14.27 -10.38
C MET A 242 21.30 14.50 -10.97
N THR A 243 22.30 14.62 -10.12
CA THR A 243 23.71 14.57 -10.50
C THR A 243 24.44 13.48 -9.72
N SER A 244 25.31 12.71 -10.37
CA SER A 244 26.12 11.66 -9.75
C SER A 244 27.49 11.58 -10.43
N GLY A 245 28.53 12.04 -9.74
CA GLY A 245 29.84 12.20 -10.38
C GLY A 245 29.75 13.20 -11.53
N THR A 246 30.03 12.74 -12.77
CA THR A 246 29.93 13.52 -14.01
C THR A 246 28.58 13.36 -14.72
N ASP A 247 27.71 12.46 -14.23
CA ASP A 247 26.41 12.20 -14.84
C ASP A 247 25.37 13.20 -14.39
N GLU A 248 24.58 13.68 -15.35
CA GLU A 248 23.44 14.58 -15.14
C GLU A 248 22.17 13.99 -15.74
N LEU A 249 21.09 13.91 -14.93
CA LEU A 249 19.81 13.38 -15.35
C LEU A 249 18.68 14.34 -15.03
N HIS A 250 17.75 14.54 -15.99
CA HIS A 250 16.47 15.21 -15.77
C HIS A 250 15.34 14.22 -15.98
N PHE A 251 14.38 14.19 -15.05
CA PHE A 251 13.25 13.26 -15.06
C PHE A 251 11.94 13.98 -15.34
N PHE A 252 11.10 13.33 -16.13
CA PHE A 252 9.78 13.82 -16.51
C PHE A 252 8.73 12.73 -16.28
N TYR A 253 7.57 13.14 -15.82
CA TYR A 253 6.52 12.26 -15.34
C TYR A 253 5.28 12.37 -16.22
N ASP A 254 4.56 11.26 -16.42
CA ASP A 254 3.28 11.24 -17.12
C ASP A 254 2.15 11.82 -16.25
N ALA A 255 0.95 11.87 -16.82
CA ALA A 255 -0.24 12.37 -16.16
C ALA A 255 -0.63 11.57 -14.92
N GLN A 256 -0.18 10.32 -14.77
CA GLN A 256 -0.35 9.47 -13.59
C GLN A 256 0.82 9.60 -12.60
N ASN A 257 1.65 10.63 -12.75
CA ASN A 257 2.82 10.89 -11.92
C ASN A 257 3.84 9.74 -11.86
N ARG A 258 3.95 8.95 -12.96
CA ARG A 258 4.92 7.87 -13.12
C ARG A 258 6.06 8.33 -14.04
N PRO A 259 7.31 7.89 -13.85
CA PRO A 259 8.41 8.23 -14.75
C PRO A 259 8.05 7.93 -16.22
N ALA A 260 8.16 8.93 -17.10
CA ALA A 260 7.84 8.83 -18.52
C ALA A 260 9.09 8.97 -19.40
N MET A 261 9.99 9.86 -19.02
CA MET A 261 11.17 10.19 -19.82
C MET A 261 12.33 10.60 -18.91
N VAL A 262 13.55 10.30 -19.37
CA VAL A 262 14.78 10.80 -18.77
C VAL A 262 15.66 11.46 -19.84
N VAL A 263 16.30 12.58 -19.48
CA VAL A 263 17.41 13.13 -20.25
C VAL A 263 18.68 12.81 -19.49
N TYR A 264 19.55 12.03 -20.11
CA TYR A 264 20.84 11.60 -19.56
C TYR A 264 21.96 12.25 -20.36
N ASN A 265 22.77 13.07 -19.71
CA ASN A 265 23.89 13.80 -20.31
C ASN A 265 23.50 14.50 -21.63
N GLY A 266 22.32 15.15 -21.65
CA GLY A 266 21.77 15.88 -22.80
C GLY A 266 20.98 15.04 -23.80
N THR A 267 20.97 13.72 -23.72
CA THR A 267 20.24 12.81 -24.62
C THR A 267 18.95 12.32 -23.97
N ALA A 268 17.82 12.40 -24.69
CA ALA A 268 16.50 12.02 -24.19
C ALA A 268 16.17 10.56 -24.47
N TYR A 269 15.55 9.89 -23.49
CA TYR A 269 15.13 8.49 -23.54
C TYR A 269 13.72 8.33 -22.96
N ALA A 270 12.96 7.35 -23.47
CA ALA A 270 11.63 7.03 -22.98
C ALA A 270 11.65 5.79 -22.07
N TYR A 271 10.92 5.83 -20.95
CA TYR A 271 10.68 4.68 -20.11
C TYR A 271 9.54 3.82 -20.65
N VAL A 272 9.75 2.50 -20.66
CA VAL A 272 8.71 1.48 -20.88
C VAL A 272 8.38 0.83 -19.55
N LYS A 273 7.08 0.70 -19.27
CA LYS A 273 6.58 0.23 -17.96
C LYS A 273 5.70 -1.00 -18.10
N SER A 274 5.74 -1.89 -17.10
CA SER A 274 4.70 -2.91 -16.90
C SER A 274 3.38 -2.26 -16.44
N LEU A 275 2.31 -3.05 -16.36
CA LEU A 275 1.02 -2.61 -15.80
C LEU A 275 1.20 -2.06 -14.37
N GLN A 276 2.04 -2.72 -13.58
CA GLN A 276 2.31 -2.37 -12.19
C GLN A 276 3.23 -1.16 -12.03
N GLY A 277 3.82 -0.65 -13.13
CA GLY A 277 4.72 0.50 -13.11
C GLY A 277 6.21 0.15 -12.99
N ASP A 278 6.59 -1.12 -13.11
CA ASP A 278 8.00 -1.51 -13.18
C ASP A 278 8.63 -0.91 -14.43
N ILE A 279 9.81 -0.30 -14.30
CA ILE A 279 10.59 0.10 -15.45
C ILE A 279 11.21 -1.17 -16.05
N VAL A 280 10.72 -1.58 -17.23
CA VAL A 280 11.15 -2.83 -17.90
C VAL A 280 12.08 -2.59 -19.08
N ALA A 281 12.04 -1.40 -19.68
CA ALA A 281 12.98 -0.99 -20.72
C ALA A 281 13.16 0.52 -20.78
N ILE A 282 14.22 0.95 -21.44
CA ILE A 282 14.50 2.34 -21.84
C ILE A 282 14.76 2.36 -23.33
N LEU A 283 14.09 3.27 -24.05
CA LEU A 283 14.18 3.43 -25.50
C LEU A 283 14.93 4.71 -25.86
N ASP A 284 15.77 4.63 -26.92
CA ASP A 284 16.36 5.81 -27.57
C ASP A 284 15.30 6.55 -28.44
N GLU A 285 15.72 7.64 -29.07
CA GLU A 285 14.86 8.41 -29.99
C GLU A 285 14.45 7.64 -31.25
N ASN A 286 15.14 6.54 -31.58
CA ASN A 286 14.84 5.68 -32.71
C ASN A 286 13.89 4.54 -32.36
N GLY A 287 13.62 4.31 -31.06
CA GLY A 287 12.81 3.23 -30.53
C GLY A 287 13.59 1.94 -30.27
N ASN A 288 14.92 1.99 -30.32
CA ASN A 288 15.74 0.85 -29.92
C ASN A 288 15.76 0.73 -28.40
N THR A 289 15.66 -0.51 -27.89
CA THR A 289 15.83 -0.78 -26.46
C THR A 289 17.30 -0.69 -26.11
N VAL A 290 17.70 0.37 -25.40
CA VAL A 290 19.10 0.59 -24.97
C VAL A 290 19.38 0.04 -23.57
N VAL A 291 18.33 -0.14 -22.75
CA VAL A 291 18.38 -0.83 -21.45
C VAL A 291 17.14 -1.71 -21.29
N SER A 292 17.31 -2.91 -20.76
CA SER A 292 16.24 -3.82 -20.34
C SER A 292 16.46 -4.28 -18.92
N TYR A 293 15.40 -4.30 -18.11
CA TYR A 293 15.41 -4.76 -16.72
C TYR A 293 14.43 -5.91 -16.49
N GLY A 294 14.79 -6.78 -15.56
CA GLY A 294 13.90 -7.80 -15.05
C GLY A 294 13.96 -7.90 -13.54
N TYR A 295 12.83 -8.29 -12.95
CA TYR A 295 12.65 -8.40 -11.51
C TYR A 295 11.90 -9.67 -11.18
N ASP A 296 12.19 -10.26 -10.02
CA ASP A 296 11.30 -11.29 -9.49
C ASP A 296 10.01 -10.67 -8.90
N ALA A 297 9.11 -11.50 -8.39
CA ALA A 297 7.83 -11.09 -7.85
C ALA A 297 7.92 -10.05 -6.72
N TRP A 298 9.02 -10.01 -5.98
CA TRP A 298 9.27 -9.09 -4.87
C TRP A 298 10.17 -7.93 -5.23
N GLY A 299 10.60 -7.84 -6.50
CA GLY A 299 11.41 -6.73 -6.98
C GLY A 299 12.91 -6.94 -6.86
N VAL A 300 13.39 -8.14 -6.59
CA VAL A 300 14.82 -8.46 -6.68
C VAL A 300 15.24 -8.31 -8.14
N PRO A 301 16.26 -7.48 -8.47
CA PRO A 301 16.74 -7.36 -9.83
C PRO A 301 17.30 -8.68 -10.35
N LEU A 302 16.82 -9.14 -11.50
CA LEU A 302 17.27 -10.38 -12.15
C LEU A 302 18.31 -10.09 -13.24
N TRP A 303 18.12 -9.01 -14.00
CA TRP A 303 19.05 -8.54 -15.01
C TRP A 303 18.92 -7.03 -15.27
N CYS A 304 20.01 -6.46 -15.74
CA CYS A 304 20.08 -5.16 -16.41
C CYS A 304 20.96 -5.37 -17.65
N THR A 305 20.39 -5.31 -18.86
CA THR A 305 21.07 -5.61 -20.13
C THR A 305 20.80 -4.52 -21.15
N GLY A 306 21.59 -4.51 -22.24
CA GLY A 306 21.49 -3.52 -23.31
C GLY A 306 22.77 -2.70 -23.46
N GLU A 307 22.82 -1.90 -24.51
CA GLU A 307 24.00 -1.08 -24.86
C GLU A 307 24.40 -0.10 -23.74
N LEU A 308 23.38 0.51 -23.08
CA LEU A 308 23.58 1.47 -22.00
C LEU A 308 23.36 0.87 -20.59
N ALA A 309 23.39 -0.47 -20.44
CA ALA A 309 23.13 -1.14 -19.17
C ALA A 309 24.12 -0.68 -18.07
N GLU A 310 25.41 -0.58 -18.39
CA GLU A 310 26.47 -0.24 -17.44
C GLU A 310 26.59 1.27 -17.14
N THR A 311 25.88 2.12 -17.90
CA THR A 311 25.90 3.58 -17.77
C THR A 311 24.50 4.07 -17.32
N LEU A 312 23.64 4.50 -18.25
CA LEU A 312 22.27 4.92 -17.95
C LEU A 312 21.52 3.86 -17.14
N GLY A 313 21.72 2.57 -17.49
CA GLY A 313 21.06 1.45 -16.83
C GLY A 313 21.35 1.35 -15.34
N LYS A 314 22.56 1.70 -14.90
CA LYS A 314 22.93 1.70 -13.47
C LYS A 314 22.66 3.03 -12.79
N VAL A 315 22.89 4.16 -13.46
CA VAL A 315 22.84 5.46 -12.81
C VAL A 315 21.40 5.96 -12.59
N GLN A 316 20.46 5.70 -13.54
CA GLN A 316 19.08 6.10 -13.35
C GLN A 316 18.40 5.27 -12.25
N PRO A 317 17.71 5.90 -11.29
CA PRO A 317 17.35 5.22 -10.05
C PRO A 317 16.02 4.43 -10.11
N PHE A 318 15.13 4.72 -11.06
CA PHE A 318 13.80 4.11 -11.08
C PHE A 318 13.85 2.66 -11.57
N ARG A 319 13.25 1.74 -10.78
CA ARG A 319 13.25 0.29 -11.06
C ARG A 319 11.85 -0.31 -10.85
N TYR A 320 11.76 -1.35 -10.04
CA TYR A 320 10.54 -2.03 -9.64
C TYR A 320 9.51 -1.05 -9.10
N ARG A 321 8.27 -1.07 -9.62
CA ARG A 321 7.18 -0.13 -9.30
C ARG A 321 7.52 1.35 -9.53
N GLY A 322 8.58 1.65 -10.26
CA GLY A 322 9.10 3.01 -10.39
C GLY A 322 9.75 3.56 -9.11
N TYR A 323 10.05 2.71 -8.14
CA TYR A 323 10.74 3.11 -6.91
C TYR A 323 12.21 3.44 -7.16
N VAL A 324 12.77 4.24 -6.26
CA VAL A 324 14.19 4.58 -6.28
C VAL A 324 14.98 3.41 -5.70
N PHE A 325 15.81 2.79 -6.52
CA PHE A 325 16.70 1.69 -6.15
C PHE A 325 18.10 2.20 -5.84
N ASP A 326 18.69 1.71 -4.78
CA ASP A 326 20.07 1.98 -4.39
C ASP A 326 20.92 0.73 -4.67
N GLU A 327 21.61 0.72 -5.80
CA GLU A 327 22.43 -0.40 -6.30
C GLU A 327 23.42 -0.95 -5.25
N GLU A 328 24.07 -0.05 -4.49
CA GLU A 328 25.09 -0.39 -3.49
C GLU A 328 24.54 -1.07 -2.25
N THR A 329 23.27 -0.79 -1.89
CA THR A 329 22.60 -1.35 -0.70
C THR A 329 21.61 -2.45 -1.03
N GLY A 330 21.11 -2.52 -2.27
CA GLY A 330 20.04 -3.42 -2.70
C GLY A 330 18.65 -3.04 -2.15
N LEU A 331 18.51 -1.83 -1.60
CA LEU A 331 17.25 -1.36 -1.02
C LEU A 331 16.51 -0.43 -1.98
N TYR A 332 15.19 -0.47 -1.89
CA TYR A 332 14.31 0.53 -2.48
C TYR A 332 13.96 1.61 -1.46
N TYR A 333 14.15 2.88 -1.83
CA TYR A 333 13.73 4.02 -1.04
C TYR A 333 12.31 4.42 -1.44
N LEU A 334 11.36 4.20 -0.54
CA LEU A 334 9.94 4.53 -0.71
C LEU A 334 9.55 5.80 0.09
N ARG A 335 10.43 6.77 0.18
CA ARG A 335 10.26 8.06 0.90
C ARG A 335 10.22 7.92 2.41
N SER A 336 9.19 7.29 2.99
CA SER A 336 9.08 7.12 4.45
C SER A 336 9.81 5.91 4.99
N ARG A 337 9.96 4.85 4.18
CA ARG A 337 10.60 3.59 4.57
C ARG A 337 11.56 3.08 3.49
N TYR A 338 12.39 2.12 3.90
CA TYR A 338 13.25 1.36 3.00
C TYR A 338 12.71 -0.06 2.85
N TYR A 339 12.52 -0.49 1.61
CA TYR A 339 12.04 -1.82 1.27
C TYR A 339 13.21 -2.71 0.86
N GLY A 340 13.34 -3.85 1.55
CA GLY A 340 14.30 -4.91 1.24
C GLY A 340 13.64 -6.00 0.41
N SER A 341 13.85 -5.99 -0.90
CA SER A 341 13.26 -6.99 -1.81
C SER A 341 13.74 -8.42 -1.51
N GLU A 342 14.99 -8.58 -1.10
CA GLU A 342 15.53 -9.88 -0.66
C GLU A 342 14.84 -10.41 0.61
N TRP A 343 14.41 -9.52 1.50
CA TRP A 343 13.67 -9.88 2.70
C TRP A 343 12.15 -9.91 2.47
N CYS A 344 11.68 -9.49 1.29
CA CYS A 344 10.27 -9.38 0.92
C CYS A 344 9.46 -8.49 1.88
N ARG A 345 10.09 -7.51 2.54
CA ARG A 345 9.45 -6.65 3.54
C ARG A 345 10.17 -5.32 3.73
N PHE A 346 9.55 -4.39 4.40
CA PHE A 346 10.25 -3.20 4.89
C PHE A 346 11.30 -3.56 5.92
N ILE A 347 12.45 -2.88 5.90
CA ILE A 347 13.52 -3.13 6.89
C ILE A 347 13.23 -2.42 8.22
N ASN A 348 12.48 -1.32 8.20
CA ASN A 348 12.07 -0.55 9.36
C ASN A 348 10.54 -0.51 9.51
N SER A 349 10.08 -0.35 10.76
CA SER A 349 8.65 -0.35 11.07
C SER A 349 7.91 0.83 10.48
N ASP A 350 6.61 0.65 10.24
CA ASP A 350 5.71 1.75 9.87
C ASP A 350 5.55 2.75 11.02
N SER A 351 5.27 3.99 10.68
CA SER A 351 4.82 5.02 11.62
C SER A 351 3.29 4.99 11.82
N ILE A 352 2.57 4.34 10.89
CA ILE A 352 1.13 4.11 10.96
C ILE A 352 0.91 2.72 11.52
N LEU A 353 0.04 2.61 12.54
CA LEU A 353 -0.33 1.32 13.12
C LEU A 353 -1.12 0.50 12.10
N THR A 354 -0.54 -0.63 11.71
CA THR A 354 -1.14 -1.65 10.84
C THR A 354 -1.00 -3.01 11.53
N LEU A 355 -1.68 -4.05 11.01
CA LEU A 355 -1.60 -5.40 11.55
C LEU A 355 -0.18 -5.97 11.55
N ASN A 356 0.65 -5.58 10.60
CA ASN A 356 2.06 -5.94 10.51
C ASN A 356 2.85 -4.72 10.05
N LEU A 357 3.66 -4.15 10.94
CA LEU A 357 4.36 -2.89 10.73
C LEU A 357 5.49 -2.97 9.70
N PHE A 358 5.86 -4.16 9.26
CA PHE A 358 6.96 -4.39 8.32
C PHE A 358 6.48 -5.01 7.00
N CYS A 359 5.21 -5.40 6.90
CA CYS A 359 4.67 -6.07 5.74
C CYS A 359 4.67 -5.15 4.52
N TYR A 360 5.15 -5.63 3.37
CA TYR A 360 5.06 -4.95 2.10
C TYR A 360 3.83 -5.45 1.33
N CYS A 361 2.97 -4.51 0.92
CA CYS A 361 1.82 -4.77 0.07
C CYS A 361 0.88 -5.89 0.56
N ASN A 362 0.75 -6.09 1.88
CA ASN A 362 -0.05 -7.17 2.49
C ASN A 362 0.33 -8.57 1.95
N ASN A 363 1.61 -8.80 1.67
CA ASN A 363 2.13 -10.01 1.01
C ASN A 363 1.53 -10.29 -0.39
N GLN A 364 0.99 -9.28 -1.05
CA GLN A 364 0.46 -9.31 -2.43
C GLN A 364 1.27 -8.40 -3.37
N PRO A 365 2.56 -8.59 -3.55
CA PRO A 365 3.42 -7.65 -4.29
C PRO A 365 3.04 -7.56 -5.79
N ILE A 366 2.30 -8.53 -6.34
CA ILE A 366 1.88 -8.53 -7.74
C ILE A 366 0.66 -7.65 -7.97
N ASN A 367 -0.30 -7.67 -7.04
CA ASN A 367 -1.56 -6.94 -7.15
C ASN A 367 -1.47 -5.53 -6.54
N ASN A 368 -0.54 -5.31 -5.65
CA ASN A 368 -0.41 -4.10 -4.85
C ASN A 368 0.93 -3.39 -5.05
N ALA A 369 0.96 -2.11 -4.74
CA ALA A 369 2.15 -1.26 -4.67
C ALA A 369 2.04 -0.32 -3.47
N ASP A 370 3.18 0.15 -2.95
CA ASP A 370 3.26 1.17 -1.91
C ASP A 370 4.15 2.31 -2.39
N SER A 371 3.58 3.35 -2.97
CA SER A 371 4.32 4.42 -3.65
C SER A 371 5.04 5.39 -2.70
N ASN A 372 4.72 5.36 -1.41
CA ASN A 372 5.25 6.30 -0.43
C ASN A 372 5.83 5.65 0.83
N GLY A 373 5.76 4.32 0.92
CA GLY A 373 6.23 3.57 2.09
C GLY A 373 5.31 3.67 3.30
N MET A 374 4.04 4.04 3.11
CA MET A 374 3.04 4.18 4.19
C MET A 374 1.73 3.47 3.87
N LEU A 375 1.37 3.34 2.57
CA LEU A 375 0.05 2.91 2.16
C LEU A 375 0.11 1.96 0.98
N THR A 376 -0.36 0.75 1.20
CA THR A 376 -0.61 -0.21 0.14
C THR A 376 -1.81 0.21 -0.70
N THR A 377 -1.63 0.27 -2.02
CA THR A 377 -2.70 0.54 -3.00
C THR A 377 -2.68 -0.53 -4.08
N SER A 378 -3.78 -0.72 -4.82
CA SER A 378 -3.75 -1.59 -5.99
C SER A 378 -2.75 -1.08 -7.02
N ALA A 379 -1.90 -1.97 -7.54
CA ALA A 379 -0.88 -1.63 -8.54
C ALA A 379 -1.49 -1.25 -9.90
N PHE A 380 -2.74 -1.62 -10.17
CA PHE A 380 -3.44 -1.36 -11.46
C PHE A 380 -4.69 -0.51 -11.34
N ALA A 381 -5.02 0.00 -10.17
CA ALA A 381 -6.02 1.05 -10.10
C ALA A 381 -5.43 2.25 -10.88
N PHE A 382 -5.98 2.51 -12.06
CA PHE A 382 -5.72 3.77 -12.75
C PHE A 382 -6.23 4.88 -11.84
N LYS A 383 -5.32 5.45 -11.07
CA LYS A 383 -5.61 6.61 -10.25
C LYS A 383 -5.88 7.74 -11.23
N CYS A 384 -7.14 8.15 -11.36
CA CYS A 384 -7.40 9.51 -11.80
C CYS A 384 -6.66 10.43 -10.86
N ILE A 385 -5.92 11.37 -11.42
CA ILE A 385 -5.21 12.38 -10.69
C ILE A 385 -6.25 13.30 -10.09
N ASP A 386 -6.66 12.94 -8.91
CA ASP A 386 -7.15 13.87 -7.93
C ASP A 386 -6.98 13.18 -6.58
N ASP A 387 -6.22 13.77 -5.68
CA ASP A 387 -6.07 13.29 -4.30
C ASP A 387 -7.41 13.34 -3.53
N SER A 388 -8.50 13.71 -4.20
CA SER A 388 -9.84 13.88 -3.64
C SER A 388 -10.90 12.90 -4.15
N SER A 389 -10.63 11.96 -5.06
CA SER A 389 -11.69 11.08 -5.60
C SER A 389 -11.42 9.60 -5.42
N SER A 390 -12.29 9.00 -4.64
CA SER A 390 -12.73 7.59 -4.58
C SER A 390 -11.84 6.55 -5.30
N VAL A 391 -11.06 5.84 -4.53
CA VAL A 391 -10.48 4.55 -4.91
C VAL A 391 -11.62 3.59 -5.27
N TYR A 392 -11.79 3.28 -6.56
CA TYR A 392 -12.51 2.08 -6.97
C TYR A 392 -11.68 0.87 -6.54
N LEU A 393 -12.04 0.29 -5.42
CA LEU A 393 -11.47 -0.98 -4.98
C LEU A 393 -11.87 -2.05 -5.99
N SER A 394 -10.88 -2.83 -6.48
CA SER A 394 -11.17 -4.07 -7.23
C SER A 394 -12.07 -4.98 -6.37
N PRO A 395 -12.78 -5.96 -6.94
CA PRO A 395 -13.54 -6.95 -6.16
C PRO A 395 -12.72 -7.65 -5.08
N SER A 396 -11.40 -7.83 -5.28
CA SER A 396 -10.46 -8.34 -4.27
C SER A 396 -10.14 -7.35 -3.14
N GLN A 397 -10.48 -6.07 -3.32
CA GLN A 397 -10.38 -5.01 -2.29
C GLN A 397 -11.74 -4.70 -1.64
N ARG A 398 -12.81 -5.38 -2.03
CA ARG A 398 -13.96 -5.53 -1.12
C ARG A 398 -13.41 -6.19 0.12
N ALA A 399 -13.76 -5.65 1.30
CA ALA A 399 -13.41 -6.27 2.56
C ALA A 399 -13.47 -7.78 2.38
N PRO A 400 -12.43 -8.52 2.71
CA PRO A 400 -12.30 -9.91 2.30
C PRO A 400 -13.39 -10.76 2.93
N GLU A 401 -14.54 -10.85 2.27
CA GLU A 401 -15.62 -11.76 2.66
C GLU A 401 -15.14 -13.20 2.67
N ALA A 402 -14.34 -13.58 1.69
CA ALA A 402 -13.80 -14.94 1.58
C ALA A 402 -12.56 -15.17 2.46
N VAL A 403 -11.73 -14.14 2.66
CA VAL A 403 -10.43 -14.25 3.34
C VAL A 403 -10.57 -14.39 4.85
N LEU A 404 -11.58 -13.76 5.45
CA LEU A 404 -11.81 -13.86 6.89
C LEU A 404 -12.70 -15.06 7.26
N THR A 405 -13.42 -15.68 6.31
CA THR A 405 -14.37 -16.73 6.63
C THR A 405 -13.78 -18.14 6.66
N GLU A 406 -12.75 -18.48 5.90
CA GLU A 406 -12.23 -19.85 5.87
C GLU A 406 -10.97 -20.10 6.72
N GLY A 407 -10.08 -19.13 6.88
CA GLY A 407 -8.84 -19.31 7.66
C GLY A 407 -8.99 -19.20 9.17
N LEU A 408 -9.99 -18.46 9.66
CA LEU A 408 -10.25 -18.21 11.08
C LEU A 408 -11.40 -19.03 11.65
N HIS A 409 -12.22 -19.68 10.82
CA HIS A 409 -13.34 -20.52 11.27
C HIS A 409 -12.94 -21.79 12.06
N GLY A 410 -11.66 -22.09 12.15
CA GLY A 410 -11.23 -23.38 12.67
C GLY A 410 -11.13 -23.47 14.18
N LYS A 411 -10.89 -22.42 14.95
CA LYS A 411 -10.54 -22.60 16.38
C LYS A 411 -10.74 -21.43 17.34
N ASN A 412 -11.22 -20.26 17.01
CA ASN A 412 -11.28 -19.20 18.00
C ASN A 412 -12.68 -18.83 18.45
N THR A 413 -12.97 -19.26 19.68
CA THR A 413 -14.03 -18.74 20.55
C THR A 413 -13.53 -17.54 21.38
N GLY A 414 -12.43 -16.91 20.95
CA GLY A 414 -11.79 -15.78 21.61
C GLY A 414 -12.29 -14.42 21.12
N ASN A 415 -11.90 -13.40 21.88
CA ASN A 415 -12.21 -12.00 21.58
C ASN A 415 -11.52 -11.51 20.30
N ILE A 416 -12.04 -10.43 19.71
CA ILE A 416 -11.42 -9.78 18.56
C ILE A 416 -10.18 -8.97 19.03
N PRO A 417 -9.01 -9.13 18.39
CA PRO A 417 -7.86 -8.26 18.68
C PRO A 417 -8.18 -6.79 18.36
N VAL A 418 -7.79 -5.87 19.24
CA VAL A 418 -8.03 -4.44 19.05
C VAL A 418 -7.47 -3.92 17.72
N ALA A 419 -6.30 -4.40 17.32
CA ALA A 419 -5.68 -4.02 16.04
C ALA A 419 -6.55 -4.38 14.83
N TYR A 420 -7.25 -5.53 14.89
CA TYR A 420 -8.20 -5.93 13.84
C TYR A 420 -9.42 -5.01 13.80
N LEU A 421 -10.01 -4.69 14.96
CA LEU A 421 -11.13 -3.75 15.05
C LEU A 421 -10.77 -2.40 14.44
N LEU A 422 -9.62 -1.84 14.83
CA LEU A 422 -9.15 -0.53 14.34
C LEU A 422 -8.89 -0.54 12.83
N ALA A 423 -8.24 -1.59 12.30
CA ALA A 423 -7.97 -1.72 10.87
C ALA A 423 -9.27 -1.84 10.05
N TYR A 424 -10.28 -2.55 10.57
CA TYR A 424 -11.55 -2.66 9.88
C TYR A 424 -12.33 -1.34 9.88
N LEU A 425 -12.34 -0.61 10.99
CA LEU A 425 -12.96 0.71 11.07
C LEU A 425 -12.29 1.73 10.14
N ASP A 426 -10.96 1.70 10.05
CA ASP A 426 -10.21 2.50 9.08
C ASP A 426 -10.63 2.21 7.63
N GLN A 427 -10.83 0.94 7.27
CA GLN A 427 -11.36 0.57 5.96
C GLN A 427 -12.77 1.10 5.71
N MET A 428 -13.63 1.08 6.72
CA MET A 428 -14.98 1.61 6.59
C MET A 428 -14.97 3.12 6.31
N VAL A 429 -14.16 3.90 7.04
CA VAL A 429 -13.98 5.34 6.78
C VAL A 429 -13.37 5.56 5.40
N ALA A 430 -12.22 4.93 5.10
CA ALA A 430 -11.49 5.13 3.86
C ALA A 430 -12.29 4.74 2.60
N SER A 431 -13.26 3.82 2.72
CA SER A 431 -14.08 3.40 1.59
C SER A 431 -15.08 4.46 1.14
N GLY A 432 -15.50 5.39 2.02
CA GLY A 432 -16.54 6.38 1.75
C GLY A 432 -17.92 5.82 1.36
N ARG A 433 -18.11 4.49 1.48
CA ARG A 433 -19.30 3.78 0.93
C ARG A 433 -20.40 3.51 1.94
N TRP A 434 -20.09 3.63 3.22
CA TRP A 434 -21.02 3.27 4.28
C TRP A 434 -22.00 4.39 4.55
N ALA A 435 -23.25 4.21 4.11
CA ALA A 435 -24.32 5.15 4.38
C ALA A 435 -24.97 4.83 5.73
N TYR A 436 -25.28 5.87 6.53
CA TYR A 436 -26.03 5.70 7.75
C TYR A 436 -27.47 5.24 7.48
N ARG A 437 -27.92 4.21 8.21
CA ARG A 437 -29.32 3.82 8.28
C ARG A 437 -29.62 3.16 9.61
N ALA A 438 -30.48 3.77 10.40
CA ALA A 438 -30.89 3.25 11.71
C ALA A 438 -31.45 1.82 11.62
N ASN A 439 -31.01 0.95 12.53
CA ASN A 439 -31.46 -0.43 12.71
C ASN A 439 -31.28 -1.37 11.50
N THR A 440 -30.22 -1.21 10.70
CA THR A 440 -29.95 -2.13 9.58
C THR A 440 -28.51 -2.63 9.57
N MET A 441 -28.35 -3.90 9.21
CA MET A 441 -27.07 -4.54 8.89
C MET A 441 -26.99 -4.89 7.40
N LEU A 442 -27.48 -4.02 6.53
CA LEU A 442 -27.33 -4.20 5.10
C LEU A 442 -25.97 -3.65 4.67
N TRP A 443 -25.32 -4.33 3.77
CA TRP A 443 -24.09 -3.89 3.10
C TRP A 443 -24.23 -2.43 2.68
N GLU A 444 -23.21 -1.64 3.00
CA GLU A 444 -23.13 -0.21 2.69
C GLU A 444 -24.10 0.70 3.49
N LYS A 445 -24.83 0.17 4.49
CA LYS A 445 -25.72 0.97 5.34
C LYS A 445 -25.67 0.48 6.78
N VAL A 446 -25.13 1.29 7.68
CA VAL A 446 -24.91 0.93 9.08
C VAL A 446 -25.40 2.03 10.03
N ASP A 447 -25.86 1.65 11.22
CA ASP A 447 -25.96 2.54 12.38
C ASP A 447 -24.72 2.40 13.29
N CYS A 448 -24.65 3.17 14.35
CA CYS A 448 -23.49 3.22 15.24
C CYS A 448 -23.13 1.86 15.90
N VAL A 449 -24.13 1.04 16.27
CA VAL A 449 -23.87 -0.29 16.82
C VAL A 449 -23.61 -1.30 15.71
N ALA A 450 -24.33 -1.19 14.58
CA ALA A 450 -24.11 -2.06 13.43
C ALA A 450 -22.71 -1.88 12.85
N MET A 451 -22.11 -0.70 12.92
CA MET A 451 -20.71 -0.47 12.55
C MET A 451 -19.76 -1.39 13.34
N ILE A 452 -19.89 -1.43 14.67
CA ILE A 452 -19.06 -2.28 15.55
C ILE A 452 -19.38 -3.76 15.30
N ARG A 453 -20.67 -4.13 15.22
CA ARG A 453 -21.08 -5.51 14.93
C ARG A 453 -20.61 -6.01 13.58
N THR A 454 -20.55 -5.14 12.58
CA THR A 454 -20.05 -5.50 11.25
C THR A 454 -18.55 -5.83 11.31
N ALA A 455 -17.76 -5.06 12.06
CA ALA A 455 -16.36 -5.38 12.31
C ALA A 455 -16.22 -6.74 13.03
N PHE A 456 -17.05 -7.01 14.05
CA PHE A 456 -17.06 -8.30 14.75
C PHE A 456 -17.49 -9.45 13.84
N GLN A 457 -18.49 -9.24 12.99
CA GLN A 457 -18.99 -10.25 12.04
C GLN A 457 -17.92 -10.67 11.04
N GLN A 458 -17.09 -9.73 10.58
CA GLN A 458 -15.97 -10.02 9.69
C GLN A 458 -14.91 -10.89 10.39
N TYR A 459 -14.72 -10.71 11.69
CA TYR A 459 -13.80 -11.53 12.47
C TYR A 459 -14.42 -12.88 12.87
N SER A 460 -15.66 -12.89 13.36
CA SER A 460 -16.36 -14.10 13.82
C SER A 460 -17.88 -13.89 13.85
N GLN A 461 -18.62 -14.71 13.08
CA GLN A 461 -20.09 -14.67 13.10
C GLN A 461 -20.65 -14.99 14.48
N LYS A 462 -20.01 -15.87 15.26
CA LYS A 462 -20.39 -16.19 16.62
C LYS A 462 -20.28 -14.98 17.53
N LEU A 463 -19.17 -14.24 17.42
CA LEU A 463 -18.93 -13.02 18.20
C LEU A 463 -19.98 -11.96 17.88
N ALA A 464 -20.24 -11.69 16.61
CA ALA A 464 -21.29 -10.75 16.20
C ALA A 464 -22.70 -11.13 16.69
N ALA A 465 -22.99 -12.42 16.76
CA ALA A 465 -24.27 -12.91 17.30
C ALA A 465 -24.42 -12.66 18.81
N GLN A 466 -23.33 -12.61 19.56
CA GLN A 466 -23.31 -12.34 21.00
C GLN A 466 -23.32 -10.83 21.29
N THR A 467 -22.83 -9.99 20.36
CA THR A 467 -22.77 -8.54 20.52
C THR A 467 -24.18 -7.94 20.53
N PRO A 468 -24.52 -7.13 21.53
CA PRO A 468 -25.85 -6.50 21.62
C PRO A 468 -26.19 -5.61 20.42
N THR A 469 -27.48 -5.43 20.15
CA THR A 469 -27.98 -4.65 19.01
C THR A 469 -28.33 -3.20 19.35
N THR A 470 -28.13 -2.80 20.59
CA THR A 470 -28.42 -1.43 21.06
C THR A 470 -27.21 -0.85 21.81
N VAL A 471 -27.09 0.48 21.80
CA VAL A 471 -26.00 1.19 22.51
C VAL A 471 -26.02 0.88 24.02
N GLY A 472 -27.18 0.93 24.64
CA GLY A 472 -27.33 0.57 26.06
C GLY A 472 -26.99 -0.89 26.34
N GLY A 473 -27.36 -1.80 25.44
CA GLY A 473 -26.97 -3.21 25.51
C GLY A 473 -25.46 -3.40 25.42
N LEU A 474 -24.79 -2.74 24.47
CA LEU A 474 -23.34 -2.81 24.30
C LEU A 474 -22.60 -2.32 25.58
N ARG A 475 -23.05 -1.21 26.14
CA ARG A 475 -22.55 -0.68 27.41
C ARG A 475 -22.78 -1.68 28.58
N ASN A 476 -23.95 -2.25 28.70
CA ASN A 476 -24.25 -3.21 29.75
C ASN A 476 -23.42 -4.48 29.62
N HIS A 477 -23.20 -4.96 28.40
CA HIS A 477 -22.34 -6.11 28.14
C HIS A 477 -20.88 -5.86 28.61
N ALA A 478 -20.35 -4.65 28.39
CA ALA A 478 -19.05 -4.27 28.92
C ALA A 478 -19.02 -4.28 30.47
N VAL A 479 -20.05 -3.74 31.12
CA VAL A 479 -20.15 -3.73 32.60
C VAL A 479 -20.31 -5.14 33.18
N GLU A 480 -21.08 -6.00 32.54
CA GLU A 480 -21.23 -7.42 32.92
C GLU A 480 -19.91 -8.20 32.76
N ALA A 481 -19.07 -7.81 31.80
CA ALA A 481 -17.73 -8.35 31.64
C ALA A 481 -16.69 -7.79 32.64
N GLY A 482 -17.11 -6.86 33.52
CA GLY A 482 -16.27 -6.30 34.59
C GLY A 482 -15.57 -4.98 34.23
N TYR A 483 -15.88 -4.37 33.09
CA TYR A 483 -15.31 -3.07 32.73
C TYR A 483 -16.15 -1.91 33.29
N GLU A 484 -15.47 -0.90 33.83
CA GLU A 484 -16.15 0.31 34.30
C GLU A 484 -16.52 1.21 33.11
N CYS A 485 -17.76 1.75 33.13
CA CYS A 485 -18.18 2.80 32.21
C CYS A 485 -18.12 4.12 32.95
N LEU A 486 -17.11 4.93 32.65
CA LEU A 486 -16.76 6.16 33.36
C LEU A 486 -17.13 7.41 32.55
N PRO A 487 -17.45 8.54 33.22
CA PRO A 487 -17.57 9.83 32.54
C PRO A 487 -16.26 10.18 31.84
N LEU A 488 -16.34 10.72 30.61
CA LEU A 488 -15.18 11.13 29.85
C LEU A 488 -14.55 12.40 30.45
N ALA A 489 -15.39 13.37 30.81
CA ALA A 489 -14.93 14.65 31.36
C ALA A 489 -13.98 14.47 32.55
N GLY A 490 -12.74 14.94 32.39
CA GLY A 490 -11.65 14.81 33.36
C GLY A 490 -10.96 13.43 33.36
N ASN A 491 -11.25 12.57 32.40
CA ASN A 491 -10.64 11.26 32.21
C ASN A 491 -10.11 11.06 30.78
N GLU A 492 -9.99 12.10 29.96
CA GLU A 492 -9.61 12.04 28.55
C GLU A 492 -8.24 11.34 28.36
N GLY A 493 -7.31 11.56 29.28
CA GLY A 493 -5.99 10.92 29.27
C GLY A 493 -5.99 9.41 29.57
N LYS A 494 -7.17 8.81 29.85
CA LYS A 494 -7.31 7.37 30.09
C LYS A 494 -7.81 6.61 28.84
N LEU A 495 -8.18 7.33 27.79
CA LEU A 495 -8.61 6.70 26.55
C LEU A 495 -7.46 5.95 25.89
N VAL A 496 -7.71 4.73 25.48
CA VAL A 496 -6.81 3.95 24.62
C VAL A 496 -7.55 3.54 23.34
N PRO A 497 -6.85 3.45 22.20
CA PRO A 497 -7.47 3.03 20.95
C PRO A 497 -8.22 1.71 21.08
N GLY A 498 -9.42 1.65 20.52
CA GLY A 498 -10.34 0.51 20.64
C GLY A 498 -11.44 0.70 21.68
N MET A 499 -11.31 1.62 22.63
CA MET A 499 -12.38 1.91 23.60
C MET A 499 -13.61 2.51 22.94
N ALA A 500 -14.77 2.12 23.44
CA ALA A 500 -16.04 2.73 23.06
C ALA A 500 -16.25 4.06 23.79
N VAL A 501 -16.69 5.07 23.04
CA VAL A 501 -17.18 6.35 23.55
C VAL A 501 -18.68 6.40 23.35
N TYR A 502 -19.44 6.64 24.40
CA TYR A 502 -20.91 6.60 24.44
C TYR A 502 -21.49 7.98 24.69
N TRP A 503 -22.58 8.29 23.97
CA TRP A 503 -23.40 9.48 24.20
C TRP A 503 -24.55 9.14 25.13
N TYR A 504 -24.66 9.84 26.22
CA TYR A 504 -25.70 9.67 27.26
C TYR A 504 -26.50 10.94 27.47
N ASP A 505 -27.80 10.87 27.28
CA ASP A 505 -28.82 11.87 27.68
C ASP A 505 -29.96 11.16 28.41
N PRO A 506 -30.20 11.46 29.71
CA PRO A 506 -31.22 10.76 30.49
C PRO A 506 -32.63 10.93 29.91
N ASN A 507 -32.88 11.94 29.10
CA ASN A 507 -34.18 12.27 28.52
C ASN A 507 -34.32 11.90 27.03
N HIS A 508 -33.25 11.34 26.42
CA HIS A 508 -33.29 11.00 25.00
C HIS A 508 -34.38 9.97 24.71
N LYS A 509 -35.21 10.26 23.70
CA LYS A 509 -36.25 9.35 23.20
C LYS A 509 -35.95 8.89 21.79
N ASN A 510 -36.19 7.61 21.53
CA ASN A 510 -36.13 7.07 20.17
C ASN A 510 -37.34 7.59 19.34
N LYS A 511 -37.36 7.22 18.05
CA LYS A 511 -38.46 7.59 17.13
C LYS A 511 -39.85 7.12 17.56
N ASP A 512 -39.92 6.10 18.43
CA ASP A 512 -41.17 5.52 18.95
C ASP A 512 -41.58 6.15 20.29
N GLY A 513 -40.82 7.16 20.78
CA GLY A 513 -41.08 7.90 22.01
C GLY A 513 -40.56 7.22 23.28
N GLU A 514 -39.88 6.08 23.18
CA GLU A 514 -39.31 5.37 24.33
C GLU A 514 -38.02 6.07 24.80
N VAL A 515 -37.84 6.16 26.11
CA VAL A 515 -36.60 6.71 26.69
C VAL A 515 -35.44 5.73 26.48
N ARG A 516 -34.41 6.18 25.77
CA ARG A 516 -33.20 5.44 25.47
C ARG A 516 -31.97 6.31 25.82
N PRO A 517 -31.57 6.37 27.09
CA PRO A 517 -30.51 7.30 27.55
C PRO A 517 -29.17 7.14 26.85
N TRP A 518 -28.78 5.91 26.53
CA TRP A 518 -27.56 5.59 25.75
C TRP A 518 -27.96 5.47 24.28
N TYR A 519 -27.65 6.46 23.47
CA TYR A 519 -28.26 6.57 22.15
C TYR A 519 -27.27 6.60 20.99
N HIS A 520 -25.98 6.83 21.27
CA HIS A 520 -24.94 6.81 20.24
C HIS A 520 -23.64 6.21 20.80
N VAL A 521 -22.80 5.64 19.91
CA VAL A 521 -21.50 5.10 20.25
C VAL A 521 -20.53 5.27 19.08
N GLY A 522 -19.28 5.60 19.38
CA GLY A 522 -18.15 5.59 18.46
C GLY A 522 -16.99 4.81 19.07
N ILE A 523 -15.94 4.57 18.31
CA ILE A 523 -14.71 3.93 18.77
C ILE A 523 -13.58 4.95 18.74
N TYR A 524 -12.94 5.15 19.89
CA TYR A 524 -11.74 5.98 19.99
C TYR A 524 -10.57 5.29 19.29
N VAL A 525 -9.87 6.02 18.42
CA VAL A 525 -8.76 5.49 17.61
C VAL A 525 -7.45 6.25 17.83
N GLY A 526 -7.44 7.28 18.66
CA GLY A 526 -6.25 8.09 18.96
C GLY A 526 -5.88 9.01 17.80
N THR A 527 -4.59 9.11 17.49
CA THR A 527 -4.14 9.90 16.35
C THR A 527 -4.53 9.18 15.05
N TYR A 528 -5.30 9.86 14.23
CA TYR A 528 -5.88 9.28 13.01
C TYR A 528 -5.73 10.22 11.81
N TYR A 529 -5.39 9.66 10.66
CA TYR A 529 -5.37 10.36 9.38
C TYR A 529 -6.56 9.92 8.53
N ASP A 530 -7.51 10.81 8.34
CA ASP A 530 -8.64 10.60 7.45
C ASP A 530 -8.25 10.89 6.01
N ARG A 531 -8.17 9.84 5.22
CA ARG A 531 -7.76 9.88 3.80
C ARG A 531 -8.80 10.52 2.88
N LEU A 532 -10.07 10.56 3.28
CA LEU A 532 -11.13 11.18 2.49
C LEU A 532 -11.10 12.70 2.59
N THR A 533 -10.78 13.21 3.78
CA THR A 533 -10.78 14.64 4.06
C THR A 533 -9.37 15.26 4.04
N ASP A 534 -8.32 14.42 3.89
CA ASP A 534 -6.89 14.80 3.98
C ASP A 534 -6.55 15.52 5.30
N GLN A 535 -7.16 15.07 6.41
CA GLN A 535 -7.01 15.70 7.72
C GLN A 535 -6.42 14.76 8.77
N TRP A 536 -5.59 15.32 9.67
CA TRP A 536 -5.11 14.67 10.87
C TRP A 536 -5.95 15.05 12.07
N TYR A 537 -6.35 14.04 12.83
CA TYR A 537 -6.99 14.19 14.13
C TYR A 537 -6.06 13.66 15.23
N THR A 538 -5.86 14.40 16.30
CA THR A 538 -5.00 13.97 17.43
C THR A 538 -5.72 13.02 18.38
N ASP A 539 -7.05 13.17 18.52
CA ASP A 539 -7.93 12.40 19.40
C ASP A 539 -9.19 12.02 18.64
N ALA A 540 -9.06 11.08 17.69
CA ALA A 540 -10.15 10.72 16.80
C ALA A 540 -11.08 9.68 17.39
N VAL A 541 -12.38 9.82 17.06
CA VAL A 541 -13.43 8.82 17.25
C VAL A 541 -14.05 8.50 15.90
N ILE A 542 -14.11 7.22 15.56
CA ILE A 542 -14.84 6.74 14.37
C ILE A 542 -16.26 6.39 14.78
N GLU A 543 -17.24 6.97 14.10
CA GLU A 543 -18.67 6.80 14.36
C GLU A 543 -19.47 6.65 13.06
N ALA A 544 -20.69 6.10 13.16
CA ALA A 544 -21.65 6.14 12.06
C ALA A 544 -22.61 7.32 12.27
N ALA A 545 -22.45 8.36 11.43
CA ALA A 545 -23.22 9.61 11.54
C ALA A 545 -24.41 9.66 10.58
N SER A 546 -25.55 10.18 11.08
CA SER A 546 -26.80 10.30 10.32
C SER A 546 -27.05 11.67 9.72
N ALA A 547 -26.32 12.69 10.15
CA ALA A 547 -26.56 14.08 9.77
C ALA A 547 -25.23 14.84 9.59
N GLY A 548 -25.23 15.90 8.77
CA GLY A 548 -24.09 16.75 8.46
C GLY A 548 -23.67 16.63 7.00
N GLU A 549 -22.57 17.29 6.64
CA GLU A 549 -22.02 17.26 5.28
C GLU A 549 -21.51 15.87 4.88
N HIS A 550 -21.17 15.03 5.86
CA HIS A 550 -20.71 13.66 5.67
C HIS A 550 -21.62 12.67 6.42
N GLN A 551 -22.43 11.92 5.67
CA GLN A 551 -23.24 10.82 6.20
C GLN A 551 -22.53 9.50 5.98
N GLY A 552 -22.46 8.65 7.01
CA GLY A 552 -21.82 7.32 6.90
C GLY A 552 -20.90 7.01 8.07
N VAL A 553 -19.92 6.17 7.85
CA VAL A 553 -18.84 5.91 8.83
C VAL A 553 -17.74 6.96 8.61
N ILE A 554 -17.53 7.80 9.61
CA ILE A 554 -16.64 8.96 9.55
C ILE A 554 -15.76 9.05 10.79
N ALA A 555 -14.64 9.76 10.67
CA ALA A 555 -13.80 10.15 11.80
C ALA A 555 -14.07 11.61 12.21
N LYS A 556 -14.06 11.88 13.51
CA LYS A 556 -14.12 13.23 14.08
C LYS A 556 -13.14 13.37 15.22
N SER A 557 -12.63 14.59 15.47
CA SER A 557 -11.88 14.82 16.69
C SER A 557 -12.80 14.77 17.92
N LEU A 558 -12.27 14.32 19.05
CA LEU A 558 -13.01 14.30 20.31
C LEU A 558 -13.43 15.73 20.70
N SER A 559 -12.59 16.73 20.48
CA SER A 559 -12.88 18.13 20.72
C SER A 559 -14.02 18.66 19.86
N ASP A 560 -14.14 18.25 18.59
CA ASP A 560 -15.28 18.61 17.74
C ASP A 560 -16.58 17.96 18.22
N ILE A 561 -16.50 16.71 18.67
CA ILE A 561 -17.65 16.02 19.27
C ILE A 561 -18.11 16.77 20.50
N GLU A 562 -17.22 17.10 21.44
CA GLU A 562 -17.53 17.83 22.67
C GLU A 562 -18.12 19.23 22.41
N ALA A 563 -17.57 19.96 21.43
CA ALA A 563 -18.04 21.30 21.06
C ALA A 563 -19.47 21.30 20.48
N HIS A 564 -19.92 20.17 19.91
CA HIS A 564 -21.23 20.06 19.25
C HIS A 564 -22.18 19.12 19.97
N LEU A 565 -21.91 18.76 21.23
CA LEU A 565 -22.82 17.92 22.02
C LEU A 565 -24.17 18.62 22.21
N PRO A 566 -25.30 17.91 22.03
CA PRO A 566 -26.61 18.40 22.42
C PRO A 566 -26.64 18.79 23.90
N SER A 567 -27.43 19.81 24.25
CA SER A 567 -27.67 20.18 25.65
C SER A 567 -28.22 18.94 26.43
N ASN A 568 -27.66 18.68 27.60
CA ASN A 568 -27.94 17.51 28.44
C ASN A 568 -27.26 16.19 28.02
N THR A 569 -26.42 16.18 26.98
CA THR A 569 -25.61 15.01 26.62
C THR A 569 -24.29 15.04 27.33
N SER A 570 -23.85 13.90 27.85
CA SER A 570 -22.53 13.67 28.42
C SER A 570 -21.88 12.49 27.71
N LEU A 571 -20.56 12.53 27.61
CA LEU A 571 -19.77 11.43 27.07
C LEU A 571 -19.29 10.50 28.19
N TYR A 572 -19.32 9.21 27.91
CA TYR A 572 -18.78 8.15 28.75
C TYR A 572 -17.88 7.25 27.91
N TYR A 573 -17.00 6.52 28.53
CA TYR A 573 -16.14 5.55 27.86
C TYR A 573 -16.01 4.25 28.64
N SER A 574 -15.76 3.15 27.93
CA SER A 574 -15.37 1.85 28.49
C SER A 574 -14.59 1.01 27.49
N TYR A 575 -13.92 -0.02 27.97
CA TYR A 575 -13.49 -1.12 27.10
C TYR A 575 -14.72 -1.83 26.51
N LEU A 576 -14.56 -2.44 25.33
CA LEU A 576 -15.53 -3.37 24.78
C LEU A 576 -15.29 -4.77 25.33
N ALA A 577 -16.36 -5.49 25.72
CA ALA A 577 -16.27 -6.79 26.37
C ALA A 577 -15.56 -7.87 25.54
N ASP A 578 -15.69 -7.77 24.22
CA ASP A 578 -15.24 -8.81 23.29
C ASP A 578 -13.99 -8.40 22.51
N VAL A 579 -13.19 -7.45 23.04
CA VAL A 579 -11.96 -6.96 22.42
C VAL A 579 -10.75 -7.26 23.30
N ASP A 580 -9.69 -7.80 22.72
CA ASP A 580 -8.39 -7.98 23.35
C ASP A 580 -7.52 -6.73 23.07
N TYR A 581 -7.15 -6.02 24.14
CA TYR A 581 -6.41 -4.76 24.12
C TYR A 581 -4.90 -4.94 24.28
#